data_845774674b79a70f4f80f8ad6e9bfe0e
#
_entry.id   845774674b79a70f4f80f8ad6e9bfe0e
#
_cell.length_a   1.000
_cell.length_b   1.000
_cell.length_c   1.000
_cell.angle_alpha   90.00
_cell.angle_beta   90.00
_cell.angle_gamma   90.00
#
_symmetry.space_group_name_H-M   'P 1'
#
loop_
_entity.id
_entity.type
_entity.pdbx_description
1 polymer ?
#
loop_
_entity_poly.entity_id
_entity_poly.type
_entity_poly.pdbx_seq_one_letter_code
_entity_poly.pdbx_strand_id
1 'polypeptide(L)'
;MGMTMTQKILAAHAGLPSVSAGQLIEADLDLVLGNDITSPVAIHEMDKMKVDGVFDKDKIALVLDHFVPNKDIKSAQHCKCVREFACRHDITNYFDVGEMGIEHALLPEKGLTVAGDVIIGADSHTCTYGALVHFPPESAVPIWRLVWQPESMV
;
A
#
# COMPACT_ATOMS: atom_id res chain seq x y z
N MET A 1 1.00 31.11 9.81
CA MET A 1 0.59 30.86 8.41
C MET A 1 -0.38 29.68 8.41
N GLY A 2 -1.40 29.68 7.54
CA GLY A 2 -2.29 28.52 7.43
C GLY A 2 -1.57 27.33 6.78
N MET A 3 -1.86 26.10 7.22
CA MET A 3 -1.36 24.87 6.59
C MET A 3 -2.15 24.55 5.32
N THR A 4 -1.49 23.98 4.32
CA THR A 4 -2.14 23.33 3.17
C THR A 4 -2.89 22.09 3.63
N MET A 5 -3.75 21.54 2.76
CA MET A 5 -4.47 20.31 3.04
C MET A 5 -3.51 19.14 3.31
N THR A 6 -2.50 18.97 2.49
CA THR A 6 -1.43 17.96 2.66
C THR A 6 -0.71 18.13 4.01
N GLN A 7 -0.33 19.35 4.38
CA GLN A 7 0.31 19.61 5.66
C GLN A 7 -0.60 19.24 6.85
N LYS A 8 -1.90 19.47 6.74
CA LYS A 8 -2.86 19.09 7.80
C LYS A 8 -2.96 17.57 7.96
N ILE A 9 -3.05 16.84 6.84
CA ILE A 9 -3.11 15.38 6.84
C ILE A 9 -1.84 14.80 7.48
N LEU A 10 -0.67 15.21 6.97
CA LEU A 10 0.61 14.73 7.49
C LEU A 10 0.85 15.11 8.95
N ALA A 11 0.47 16.32 9.37
CA ALA A 11 0.60 16.72 10.76
C ALA A 11 -0.26 15.86 11.69
N ALA A 12 -1.50 15.54 11.27
CA ALA A 12 -2.39 14.67 12.04
C ALA A 12 -1.81 13.26 12.20
N HIS A 13 -1.27 12.67 11.12
CA HIS A 13 -0.68 11.32 11.14
C HIS A 13 0.69 11.27 11.83
N ALA A 14 1.38 12.39 11.94
CA ALA A 14 2.63 12.49 12.68
C ALA A 14 2.43 12.90 14.16
N GLY A 15 1.20 13.12 14.60
CA GLY A 15 0.91 13.61 15.94
C GLY A 15 1.50 15.02 16.22
N LEU A 16 1.74 15.81 15.18
CA LEU A 16 2.36 17.13 15.26
C LEU A 16 1.34 18.26 15.10
N PRO A 17 1.53 19.40 15.76
CA PRO A 17 0.63 20.56 15.61
C PRO A 17 0.75 21.22 14.22
N SER A 18 1.88 21.06 13.53
CA SER A 18 2.13 21.56 12.19
C SER A 18 3.36 20.90 11.58
N VAL A 19 3.40 20.84 10.25
CA VAL A 19 4.55 20.37 9.48
C VAL A 19 4.92 21.38 8.38
N SER A 20 6.18 21.36 7.97
CA SER A 20 6.73 22.28 6.96
C SER A 20 7.38 21.50 5.82
N ALA A 21 7.42 22.07 4.62
CA ALA A 21 8.14 21.49 3.50
C ALA A 21 9.63 21.31 3.84
N GLY A 22 10.17 20.12 3.53
CA GLY A 22 11.56 19.75 3.85
C GLY A 22 11.79 19.22 5.25
N GLN A 23 10.76 19.19 6.11
CA GLN A 23 10.82 18.55 7.42
C GLN A 23 10.75 17.03 7.27
N LEU A 24 11.64 16.30 7.94
CA LEU A 24 11.53 14.85 8.11
C LEU A 24 10.52 14.56 9.22
N ILE A 25 9.55 13.72 8.95
CA ILE A 25 8.50 13.32 9.88
C ILE A 25 8.30 11.82 9.81
N GLU A 26 7.85 11.24 10.91
CA GLU A 26 7.27 9.90 10.96
C GLU A 26 5.75 10.07 10.96
N ALA A 27 5.05 9.37 10.10
CA ALA A 27 3.60 9.45 9.97
C ALA A 27 2.99 8.06 9.90
N ASP A 28 1.93 7.84 10.65
CA ASP A 28 1.15 6.61 10.59
C ASP A 28 0.53 6.42 9.21
N LEU A 29 0.45 5.18 8.77
CA LEU A 29 -0.21 4.81 7.52
C LEU A 29 -1.60 4.22 7.78
N ASP A 30 -2.57 4.59 6.95
CA ASP A 30 -3.90 4.01 6.98
C ASP A 30 -4.00 2.79 6.07
N LEU A 31 -3.33 2.82 4.91
CA LEU A 31 -3.36 1.72 3.97
C LEU A 31 -2.06 1.60 3.17
N VAL A 32 -1.65 0.36 2.95
CA VAL A 32 -0.59 -0.02 2.01
C VAL A 32 -1.20 -0.82 0.87
N LEU A 33 -1.10 -0.29 -0.35
CA LEU A 33 -1.66 -0.90 -1.55
C LEU A 33 -0.60 -1.69 -2.32
N GLY A 34 -0.93 -2.91 -2.72
CA GLY A 34 -0.13 -3.76 -3.57
C GLY A 34 -0.93 -4.44 -4.67
N ASN A 35 -0.28 -4.68 -5.80
CA ASN A 35 -0.85 -5.40 -6.94
C ASN A 35 0.03 -6.56 -7.41
N ASP A 36 -0.39 -7.27 -8.42
CA ASP A 36 0.31 -8.43 -8.98
C ASP A 36 1.57 -8.10 -9.78
N ILE A 37 1.87 -6.82 -10.04
CA ILE A 37 3.14 -6.37 -10.63
C ILE A 37 4.17 -6.07 -9.56
N THR A 38 3.82 -5.22 -8.60
CA THR A 38 4.77 -4.61 -7.66
C THR A 38 4.97 -5.43 -6.38
N SER A 39 3.90 -6.07 -5.88
CA SER A 39 3.97 -6.88 -4.66
C SER A 39 4.93 -8.05 -4.73
N PRO A 40 5.05 -8.83 -5.84
CA PRO A 40 6.00 -9.92 -5.91
C PRO A 40 7.46 -9.48 -5.70
N VAL A 41 7.83 -8.27 -6.16
CA VAL A 41 9.17 -7.72 -5.94
C VAL A 41 9.40 -7.42 -4.46
N ALA A 42 8.43 -6.77 -3.81
CA ALA A 42 8.49 -6.46 -2.39
C ALA A 42 8.54 -7.73 -1.53
N ILE A 43 7.70 -8.71 -1.81
CA ILE A 43 7.67 -10.03 -1.13
C ILE A 43 9.04 -10.72 -1.24
N HIS A 44 9.62 -10.73 -2.45
CA HIS A 44 10.93 -11.34 -2.66
C HIS A 44 12.05 -10.65 -1.85
N GLU A 45 12.00 -9.33 -1.70
CA GLU A 45 12.93 -8.59 -0.86
C GLU A 45 12.72 -8.87 0.63
N MET A 46 11.46 -9.01 1.08
CA MET A 46 11.15 -9.43 2.46
C MET A 46 11.71 -10.83 2.76
N ASP A 47 11.52 -11.78 1.85
CA ASP A 47 12.04 -13.14 1.99
C ASP A 47 13.59 -13.15 2.10
N LYS A 48 14.29 -12.32 1.33
CA LYS A 48 15.76 -12.16 1.43
C LYS A 48 16.20 -11.63 2.79
N MET A 49 15.43 -10.73 3.36
CA MET A 49 15.73 -10.14 4.67
C MET A 49 15.32 -11.05 5.83
N LYS A 50 14.64 -12.15 5.54
CA LYS A 50 14.09 -13.07 6.56
C LYS A 50 13.16 -12.35 7.54
N VAL A 51 12.39 -11.40 7.05
CA VAL A 51 11.34 -10.74 7.81
C VAL A 51 10.15 -11.68 7.85
N ASP A 52 9.75 -12.04 9.06
CA ASP A 52 8.61 -12.93 9.31
C ASP A 52 7.48 -12.10 9.93
N GLY A 53 6.50 -11.75 9.10
CA GLY A 53 5.33 -10.98 9.51
C GLY A 53 5.14 -9.68 8.74
N VAL A 54 3.97 -9.10 8.93
CA VAL A 54 3.55 -7.80 8.41
C VAL A 54 3.17 -6.88 9.58
N PHE A 55 3.23 -5.58 9.39
CA PHE A 55 2.94 -4.63 10.47
C PHE A 55 1.48 -4.67 10.92
N ASP A 56 0.55 -4.74 9.97
CA ASP A 56 -0.89 -4.85 10.24
C ASP A 56 -1.59 -5.44 9.01
N LYS A 57 -2.15 -6.64 9.15
CA LYS A 57 -2.83 -7.35 8.07
C LYS A 57 -4.11 -6.66 7.58
N ASP A 58 -4.72 -5.84 8.42
CA ASP A 58 -5.96 -5.12 8.12
C ASP A 58 -5.69 -3.81 7.37
N LYS A 59 -4.46 -3.30 7.44
CA LYS A 59 -3.99 -2.11 6.74
C LYS A 59 -3.25 -2.39 5.42
N ILE A 60 -3.29 -3.64 4.95
CA ILE A 60 -2.72 -4.02 3.66
C ILE A 60 -3.85 -4.41 2.73
N ALA A 61 -3.88 -3.82 1.53
CA ALA A 61 -4.76 -4.21 0.45
C ALA A 61 -3.94 -4.77 -0.72
N LEU A 62 -4.30 -5.98 -1.17
CA LEU A 62 -3.67 -6.65 -2.30
C LEU A 62 -4.72 -6.91 -3.38
N VAL A 63 -4.52 -6.37 -4.57
CA VAL A 63 -5.45 -6.48 -5.69
C VAL A 63 -4.75 -7.13 -6.89
N LEU A 64 -5.34 -8.19 -7.43
CA LEU A 64 -4.86 -8.82 -8.66
C LEU A 64 -5.64 -8.25 -9.85
N ASP A 65 -5.14 -7.18 -10.48
CA ASP A 65 -5.86 -6.49 -11.55
C ASP A 65 -5.06 -6.22 -12.83
N HIS A 66 -3.73 -6.34 -12.80
CA HIS A 66 -2.89 -6.06 -13.94
C HIS A 66 -2.62 -7.29 -14.81
N PHE A 67 -2.43 -8.47 -14.20
CA PHE A 67 -2.09 -9.70 -14.88
C PHE A 67 -3.24 -10.70 -14.98
N VAL A 68 -4.43 -10.30 -14.58
CA VAL A 68 -5.62 -11.16 -14.65
C VAL A 68 -6.57 -10.64 -15.75
N PRO A 69 -7.05 -11.51 -16.64
CA PRO A 69 -6.72 -12.95 -16.78
C PRO A 69 -5.27 -13.16 -17.22
N ASN A 70 -4.61 -14.17 -16.66
CA ASN A 70 -3.19 -14.39 -16.89
C ASN A 70 -2.92 -14.77 -18.36
N LYS A 71 -2.02 -14.05 -19.03
CA LYS A 71 -1.65 -14.28 -20.43
C LYS A 71 -0.58 -15.36 -20.62
N ASP A 72 0.21 -15.64 -19.57
CA ASP A 72 1.34 -16.57 -19.61
C ASP A 72 1.67 -17.11 -18.21
N ILE A 73 2.64 -18.04 -18.17
CA ILE A 73 3.08 -18.67 -16.92
C ILE A 73 3.70 -17.65 -15.94
N LYS A 74 4.43 -16.64 -16.45
CA LYS A 74 5.07 -15.64 -15.61
C LYS A 74 4.03 -14.79 -14.86
N SER A 75 3.02 -14.30 -15.57
CA SER A 75 1.93 -13.55 -14.96
C SER A 75 1.18 -14.40 -13.94
N ALA A 76 0.94 -15.67 -14.22
CA ALA A 76 0.32 -16.59 -13.28
C ALA A 76 1.20 -16.83 -12.02
N GLN A 77 2.53 -16.88 -12.17
CA GLN A 77 3.46 -16.99 -11.05
C GLN A 77 3.46 -15.75 -10.17
N HIS A 78 3.34 -14.54 -10.74
CA HIS A 78 3.19 -13.30 -9.98
C HIS A 78 1.92 -13.33 -9.12
N CYS A 79 0.77 -13.63 -9.73
CA CYS A 79 -0.49 -13.77 -9.00
C CYS A 79 -0.43 -14.84 -7.92
N LYS A 80 0.21 -16.00 -8.21
CA LYS A 80 0.43 -17.05 -7.23
C LYS A 80 1.26 -16.55 -6.03
N CYS A 81 2.34 -15.81 -6.28
CA CYS A 81 3.19 -15.25 -5.24
C CYS A 81 2.39 -14.35 -4.28
N VAL A 82 1.58 -13.44 -4.83
CA VAL A 82 0.73 -12.55 -4.02
C VAL A 82 -0.32 -13.35 -3.23
N ARG A 83 -0.95 -14.35 -3.85
CA ARG A 83 -1.93 -15.21 -3.19
C ARG A 83 -1.33 -15.98 -2.02
N GLU A 84 -0.15 -16.58 -2.21
CA GLU A 84 0.55 -17.33 -1.16
C GLU A 84 0.96 -16.41 0.00
N PHE A 85 1.38 -15.20 -0.31
CA PHE A 85 1.69 -14.17 0.69
C PHE A 85 0.44 -13.76 1.47
N ALA A 86 -0.65 -13.45 0.79
CA ALA A 86 -1.92 -13.09 1.42
C ALA A 86 -2.41 -14.20 2.37
N CYS A 87 -2.35 -15.45 1.93
CA CYS A 87 -2.71 -16.59 2.77
C CYS A 87 -1.76 -16.78 3.96
N ARG A 88 -0.44 -16.63 3.76
CA ARG A 88 0.58 -16.80 4.82
C ARG A 88 0.39 -15.80 5.95
N HIS A 89 0.06 -14.56 5.62
CA HIS A 89 -0.07 -13.45 6.58
C HIS A 89 -1.51 -13.11 6.94
N ASP A 90 -2.48 -13.90 6.47
CA ASP A 90 -3.92 -13.73 6.74
C ASP A 90 -4.40 -12.31 6.38
N ILE A 91 -3.95 -11.77 5.22
CA ILE A 91 -4.30 -10.43 4.77
C ILE A 91 -5.80 -10.31 4.56
N THR A 92 -6.42 -9.35 5.26
CA THR A 92 -7.87 -9.18 5.27
C THR A 92 -8.39 -8.63 3.95
N ASN A 93 -7.68 -7.65 3.36
CA ASN A 93 -8.12 -6.97 2.14
C ASN A 93 -7.38 -7.55 0.92
N TYR A 94 -7.71 -8.79 0.58
CA TYR A 94 -7.17 -9.47 -0.59
C TYR A 94 -8.27 -9.73 -1.63
N PHE A 95 -8.05 -9.27 -2.86
CA PHE A 95 -9.00 -9.33 -3.96
C PHE A 95 -8.43 -10.09 -5.16
N ASP A 96 -8.87 -11.34 -5.30
CA ASP A 96 -8.50 -12.26 -6.38
C ASP A 96 -9.58 -12.29 -7.48
N VAL A 97 -9.40 -13.14 -8.47
CA VAL A 97 -10.35 -13.38 -9.56
C VAL A 97 -11.75 -13.67 -9.02
N GLY A 98 -12.71 -12.87 -9.48
CA GLY A 98 -14.11 -12.94 -9.04
C GLY A 98 -14.51 -11.85 -8.04
N GLU A 99 -13.55 -11.29 -7.29
CA GLU A 99 -13.77 -10.19 -6.35
C GLU A 99 -12.91 -8.96 -6.66
N MET A 100 -11.99 -9.11 -7.61
CA MET A 100 -11.10 -8.05 -8.06
C MET A 100 -11.83 -6.97 -8.88
N GLY A 101 -11.21 -5.82 -8.99
CA GLY A 101 -11.56 -4.73 -9.89
C GLY A 101 -10.31 -3.90 -10.15
N ILE A 102 -10.40 -2.82 -10.91
CA ILE A 102 -9.32 -1.84 -11.04
C ILE A 102 -9.03 -1.29 -9.63
N GLU A 103 -7.81 -1.49 -9.11
CA GLU A 103 -7.48 -1.20 -7.71
C GLU A 103 -7.86 0.22 -7.28
N HIS A 104 -7.61 1.21 -8.13
CA HIS A 104 -7.90 2.62 -7.81
C HIS A 104 -9.39 2.99 -7.84
N ALA A 105 -10.25 2.12 -8.37
CA ALA A 105 -11.70 2.23 -8.29
C ALA A 105 -12.25 1.33 -7.18
N LEU A 106 -11.73 0.10 -7.08
CA LEU A 106 -12.19 -0.92 -6.14
C LEU A 106 -12.06 -0.48 -4.68
N LEU A 107 -10.89 0.06 -4.29
CA LEU A 107 -10.64 0.39 -2.89
C LEU A 107 -11.55 1.53 -2.37
N PRO A 108 -11.78 2.63 -3.12
CA PRO A 108 -12.77 3.62 -2.75
C PRO A 108 -14.21 3.07 -2.71
N GLU A 109 -14.60 2.24 -3.69
CA GLU A 109 -15.92 1.63 -3.72
C GLU A 109 -16.19 0.69 -2.53
N LYS A 110 -15.15 0.01 -2.06
CA LYS A 110 -15.19 -0.83 -0.86
C LYS A 110 -15.13 -0.03 0.44
N GLY A 111 -14.88 1.29 0.38
CA GLY A 111 -14.71 2.14 1.55
C GLY A 111 -13.42 1.89 2.31
N LEU A 112 -12.42 1.29 1.66
CA LEU A 112 -11.10 1.02 2.24
C LEU A 112 -10.19 2.25 2.20
N THR A 113 -10.59 3.28 1.48
CA THR A 113 -9.89 4.55 1.41
C THR A 113 -10.88 5.68 1.62
N VAL A 114 -10.59 6.57 2.56
CA VAL A 114 -11.45 7.72 2.90
C VAL A 114 -10.66 9.02 2.92
N ALA A 115 -11.37 10.15 2.77
CA ALA A 115 -10.71 11.46 2.74
C ALA A 115 -9.91 11.72 4.02
N GLY A 116 -8.66 12.08 3.87
CA GLY A 116 -7.73 12.33 4.98
C GLY A 116 -6.72 11.22 5.23
N ASP A 117 -6.88 10.05 4.62
CA ASP A 117 -5.96 8.93 4.79
C ASP A 117 -4.57 9.21 4.19
N VAL A 118 -3.57 8.54 4.75
CA VAL A 118 -2.23 8.41 4.20
C VAL A 118 -2.07 7.00 3.65
N ILE A 119 -2.04 6.92 2.30
CA ILE A 119 -2.00 5.65 1.56
C ILE A 119 -0.67 5.56 0.83
N ILE A 120 0.04 4.44 0.98
CA ILE A 120 1.27 4.20 0.23
C ILE A 120 1.05 3.06 -0.77
N GLY A 121 1.53 3.27 -1.99
CA GLY A 121 1.47 2.29 -3.07
C GLY A 121 2.67 2.38 -4.00
N ALA A 122 3.01 1.30 -4.68
CA ALA A 122 4.08 1.26 -5.69
C ALA A 122 3.55 1.25 -7.12
N ASP A 123 2.23 1.37 -7.31
CA ASP A 123 1.64 1.59 -8.61
C ASP A 123 1.84 3.04 -9.06
N SER A 124 2.14 3.24 -10.35
CA SER A 124 2.39 4.57 -10.93
C SER A 124 1.17 5.51 -10.89
N HIS A 125 -0.02 4.98 -10.66
CA HIS A 125 -1.26 5.74 -10.57
C HIS A 125 -1.76 5.89 -9.11
N THR A 126 -0.99 5.48 -8.11
CA THR A 126 -1.34 5.64 -6.69
C THR A 126 -1.70 7.10 -6.36
N CYS A 127 -1.03 8.08 -7.01
CA CYS A 127 -1.33 9.50 -6.86
C CYS A 127 -2.79 9.88 -7.19
N THR A 128 -3.54 9.05 -7.90
CA THR A 128 -4.97 9.24 -8.21
C THR A 128 -5.81 9.41 -6.94
N TYR A 129 -5.44 8.78 -5.84
CA TYR A 129 -6.13 8.95 -4.55
C TYR A 129 -6.08 10.39 -4.03
N GLY A 130 -5.14 11.21 -4.49
CA GLY A 130 -5.11 12.65 -4.20
C GLY A 130 -6.38 13.39 -4.64
N ALA A 131 -7.10 12.90 -5.65
CA ALA A 131 -8.39 13.44 -6.09
C ALA A 131 -9.50 13.23 -5.05
N LEU A 132 -9.36 12.26 -4.16
CA LEU A 132 -10.27 11.95 -3.06
C LEU A 132 -9.82 12.56 -1.73
N VAL A 133 -8.91 13.55 -1.79
CA VAL A 133 -8.36 14.23 -0.59
C VAL A 133 -7.54 13.30 0.31
N HIS A 134 -6.87 12.32 -0.28
CA HIS A 134 -5.87 11.51 0.39
C HIS A 134 -4.47 12.13 0.23
N PHE A 135 -3.52 11.64 1.01
CA PHE A 135 -2.10 11.86 0.75
C PHE A 135 -1.47 10.54 0.28
N PRO A 136 -1.44 10.27 -1.04
CA PRO A 136 -0.86 9.06 -1.58
C PRO A 136 0.59 9.33 -2.04
N PRO A 137 1.61 9.13 -1.22
CA PRO A 137 2.98 9.15 -1.71
C PRO A 137 3.19 7.91 -2.59
N GLU A 138 3.54 8.14 -3.85
CA GLU A 138 4.10 7.10 -4.70
C GLU A 138 5.46 6.70 -4.12
N SER A 139 5.67 5.44 -3.85
CA SER A 139 6.94 4.94 -3.31
C SER A 139 7.61 3.95 -4.25
N ALA A 140 8.93 4.03 -4.32
CA ALA A 140 9.69 2.98 -4.96
C ALA A 140 9.52 1.65 -4.20
N VAL A 141 9.47 0.53 -4.91
CA VAL A 141 9.31 -0.82 -4.34
C VAL A 141 10.22 -1.11 -3.13
N PRO A 142 11.49 -0.63 -3.07
CA PRO A 142 12.33 -0.80 -1.89
C PRO A 142 11.80 -0.13 -0.62
N ILE A 143 11.05 0.96 -0.73
CA ILE A 143 10.45 1.65 0.43
C ILE A 143 9.28 0.83 0.98
N TRP A 144 8.50 0.17 0.13
CA TRP A 144 7.46 -0.76 0.53
C TRP A 144 7.96 -1.83 1.49
N ARG A 145 9.16 -2.32 1.23
CA ARG A 145 9.84 -3.29 2.08
C ARG A 145 9.94 -2.83 3.54
N LEU A 146 10.24 -1.54 3.75
CA LEU A 146 10.35 -0.95 5.09
C LEU A 146 8.97 -0.78 5.74
N VAL A 147 7.96 -0.45 4.96
CA VAL A 147 6.59 -0.22 5.47
C VAL A 147 5.92 -1.54 5.90
N TRP A 148 6.25 -2.65 5.26
CA TRP A 148 5.68 -3.95 5.62
C TRP A 148 6.36 -4.63 6.81
N GLN A 149 7.40 -4.04 7.37
CA GLN A 149 8.08 -4.59 8.55
C GLN A 149 7.34 -4.26 9.85
N PRO A 150 7.36 -5.16 10.86
CA PRO A 150 6.91 -4.82 12.21
C PRO A 150 7.75 -3.67 12.79
N GLU A 151 7.17 -2.87 13.68
CA GLU A 151 7.73 -1.65 14.30
C GLU A 151 9.11 -1.77 15.00
N SER A 152 9.83 -2.83 14.85
CA SER A 152 11.07 -3.11 15.61
C SER A 152 12.37 -2.74 14.89
N MET A 153 12.35 -1.81 13.92
CA MET A 153 13.59 -1.23 13.40
C MET A 153 13.50 0.29 13.34
N VAL A 154 13.80 0.89 14.47
CA VAL A 154 14.36 2.24 14.56
C VAL A 154 15.84 2.18 14.24
#